data_2f1b8af1634bbfb1bcef3c7a978ad9c9
#
_entry.id   2f1b8af1634bbfb1bcef3c7a978ad9c9
#
_cell.length_a   1.000
_cell.length_b   1.000
_cell.length_c   1.000
_cell.angle_alpha   90.00
_cell.angle_beta   90.00
_cell.angle_gamma   90.00
#
_symmetry.space_group_name_H-M   'P 1'
#
loop_
_entity.id
_entity.type
_entity.pdbx_description
1 polymer ?
#
loop_
_entity_poly.entity_id
_entity_poly.type
_entity_poly.pdbx_seq_one_letter_code
_entity_poly.pdbx_strand_id
1 'polypeptide(L)'
;EDDATATVAMMLGVAAAYRLYQFVLTLLATFPLQLTFPFVVDLIPRFAIEKSNFFNADGATPEVAAKREAALEKLKKGWQSKFKQCLDFGAELKTLISDVRFTSGRCFPPFNKVVNEYLDPSMALAKTNGPNVIDIDGNSAMDISGSYGVNVCGYEAYKGFITEGWAAAKDKGLYLGSLDKTTLENIKMIQEVSGQPEVSFHMSGTEAVRASPLPAGRRRSAPPPPPLPPA
;
A
#
# COMPACT_ATOMS: atom_id res chain seq x y z
N GLU A 1 -16.58 40.95 37.63
CA GLU A 1 -16.92 39.53 37.93
C GLU A 1 -17.72 38.86 36.82
N ASP A 2 -18.63 39.56 36.14
CA ASP A 2 -19.46 38.99 35.06
C ASP A 2 -18.67 38.60 33.79
N ASP A 3 -17.60 39.32 33.47
CA ASP A 3 -16.81 39.08 32.25
C ASP A 3 -15.90 37.83 32.36
N ALA A 4 -15.43 37.56 33.57
CA ALA A 4 -14.62 36.36 33.84
C ALA A 4 -15.47 35.08 33.80
N THR A 5 -16.70 35.13 34.34
CA THR A 5 -17.64 34.02 34.29
C THR A 5 -18.12 33.73 32.87
N ALA A 6 -18.38 34.73 32.06
CA ALA A 6 -18.72 34.60 30.66
C ALA A 6 -17.57 33.95 29.84
N THR A 7 -16.34 34.36 30.09
CA THR A 7 -15.15 33.81 29.45
C THR A 7 -14.95 32.35 29.81
N VAL A 8 -15.10 31.99 31.08
CA VAL A 8 -15.01 30.56 31.52
C VAL A 8 -16.12 29.71 30.91
N ALA A 9 -17.35 30.23 30.87
CA ALA A 9 -18.48 29.52 30.25
C ALA A 9 -18.24 29.27 28.75
N MET A 10 -17.69 30.26 28.03
CA MET A 10 -17.33 30.12 26.62
C MET A 10 -16.22 29.07 26.41
N MET A 11 -15.18 29.10 27.24
CA MET A 11 -14.10 28.08 27.16
C MET A 11 -14.62 26.65 27.43
N LEU A 12 -15.50 26.49 28.42
CA LEU A 12 -16.14 25.20 28.70
C LEU A 12 -17.02 24.74 27.53
N GLY A 13 -17.76 25.67 26.91
CA GLY A 13 -18.57 25.41 25.74
C GLY A 13 -17.74 24.91 24.54
N VAL A 14 -16.62 25.58 24.27
CA VAL A 14 -15.67 25.16 23.20
C VAL A 14 -15.05 23.80 23.51
N ALA A 15 -14.65 23.57 24.75
CA ALA A 15 -14.10 22.27 25.17
C ALA A 15 -15.13 21.14 25.05
N ALA A 16 -16.37 21.38 25.42
CA ALA A 16 -17.48 20.41 25.29
C ALA A 16 -17.78 20.11 23.81
N ALA A 17 -17.83 21.14 22.96
CA ALA A 17 -18.05 20.98 21.52
C ALA A 17 -16.91 20.18 20.88
N TYR A 18 -15.66 20.42 21.25
CA TYR A 18 -14.52 19.67 20.77
C TYR A 18 -14.55 18.20 21.21
N ARG A 19 -14.95 17.92 22.44
CA ARG A 19 -15.13 16.55 22.95
C ARG A 19 -16.25 15.82 22.23
N LEU A 20 -17.37 16.49 21.99
CA LEU A 20 -18.48 15.93 21.22
C LEU A 20 -18.05 15.61 19.78
N TYR A 21 -17.32 16.50 19.14
CA TYR A 21 -16.75 16.30 17.81
C TYR A 21 -15.82 15.07 17.78
N GLN A 22 -14.90 14.94 18.72
CA GLN A 22 -14.03 13.76 18.83
C GLN A 22 -14.82 12.48 19.08
N PHE A 23 -15.86 12.52 19.92
CA PHE A 23 -16.73 11.38 20.19
C PHE A 23 -17.47 10.94 18.91
N VAL A 24 -18.02 11.87 18.15
CA VAL A 24 -18.69 11.58 16.87
C VAL A 24 -17.70 10.99 15.87
N LEU A 25 -16.49 11.54 15.73
CA LEU A 25 -15.46 10.97 14.86
C LEU A 25 -15.06 9.55 15.28
N THR A 26 -14.94 9.28 16.58
CA THR A 26 -14.62 7.95 17.09
C THR A 26 -15.76 6.96 16.79
N LEU A 27 -16.99 7.39 16.96
CA LEU A 27 -18.19 6.61 16.64
C LEU A 27 -18.25 6.27 15.14
N LEU A 28 -17.99 7.25 14.28
CA LEU A 28 -17.92 7.07 12.83
C LEU A 28 -16.76 6.17 12.40
N ALA A 29 -15.64 6.20 13.12
CA ALA A 29 -14.49 5.34 12.84
C ALA A 29 -14.67 3.89 13.32
N THR A 30 -15.50 3.68 14.37
CA THR A 30 -15.73 2.35 14.97
C THR A 30 -16.83 1.57 14.26
N PHE A 31 -17.81 2.27 13.68
CA PHE A 31 -18.84 1.62 12.87
C PHE A 31 -18.42 1.57 11.41
N PRO A 32 -18.52 0.43 10.72
CA PRO A 32 -18.27 0.37 9.29
C PRO A 32 -19.28 1.26 8.57
N LEU A 33 -18.84 2.45 8.19
CA LEU A 33 -19.65 3.49 7.52
C LEU A 33 -20.48 2.94 6.35
N GLN A 34 -19.97 1.90 5.69
CA GLN A 34 -20.63 1.25 4.56
C GLN A 34 -21.89 0.47 4.96
N LEU A 35 -21.97 -0.02 6.20
CA LEU A 35 -23.12 -0.75 6.69
C LEU A 35 -24.17 0.16 7.36
N THR A 36 -23.69 1.22 8.01
CA THR A 36 -24.54 2.09 8.84
C THR A 36 -25.07 3.29 8.07
N PHE A 37 -24.29 3.84 7.13
CA PHE A 37 -24.64 5.04 6.38
C PHE A 37 -24.20 4.93 4.91
N PRO A 38 -24.76 4.02 4.11
CA PRO A 38 -24.39 3.88 2.70
C PRO A 38 -24.55 5.19 1.93
N PHE A 39 -25.56 6.00 2.25
CA PHE A 39 -25.80 7.30 1.62
C PHE A 39 -24.73 8.37 1.98
N VAL A 40 -24.09 8.28 3.16
CA VAL A 40 -23.02 9.23 3.55
C VAL A 40 -21.76 8.96 2.72
N VAL A 41 -21.50 7.71 2.39
CA VAL A 41 -20.38 7.34 1.52
C VAL A 41 -20.55 7.92 0.11
N ASP A 42 -21.78 8.04 -0.37
CA ASP A 42 -22.08 8.63 -1.67
C ASP A 42 -22.02 10.16 -1.68
N LEU A 43 -22.17 10.80 -0.52
CA LEU A 43 -21.96 12.25 -0.36
C LEU A 43 -20.48 12.66 -0.33
N ILE A 44 -19.57 11.73 -0.08
CA ILE A 44 -18.12 12.02 -0.11
C ILE A 44 -17.71 12.19 -1.57
N PRO A 45 -17.18 13.36 -1.97
CA PRO A 45 -16.70 13.57 -3.32
C PRO A 45 -15.70 12.49 -3.71
N ARG A 46 -16.07 11.63 -4.64
CA ARG A 46 -15.18 10.63 -5.20
C ARG A 46 -14.69 11.13 -6.54
N PHE A 47 -13.39 11.25 -6.66
CA PHE A 47 -12.79 11.48 -7.95
C PHE A 47 -12.78 10.15 -8.73
N ALA A 48 -13.87 9.87 -9.41
CA ALA A 48 -14.01 8.71 -10.27
C ALA A 48 -14.47 9.16 -11.66
N ILE A 49 -13.82 8.64 -12.68
CA ILE A 49 -14.22 8.88 -14.06
C ILE A 49 -15.24 7.80 -14.44
N GLU A 50 -16.45 8.23 -14.70
CA GLU A 50 -17.50 7.34 -15.22
C GLU A 50 -17.23 6.98 -16.69
N LYS A 51 -17.68 5.80 -17.11
CA LYS A 51 -17.48 5.30 -18.48
C LYS A 51 -17.98 6.29 -19.54
N SER A 52 -19.13 6.94 -19.28
CA SER A 52 -19.69 7.96 -20.15
C SER A 52 -18.75 9.15 -20.42
N ASN A 53 -17.92 9.51 -19.44
CA ASN A 53 -17.00 10.63 -19.54
C ASN A 53 -15.60 10.21 -19.98
N PHE A 54 -15.27 8.92 -19.86
CA PHE A 54 -13.93 8.41 -20.16
C PHE A 54 -13.56 8.60 -21.64
N PHE A 55 -14.48 8.26 -22.54
CA PHE A 55 -14.24 8.39 -23.98
C PHE A 55 -14.42 9.81 -24.49
N ASN A 56 -15.22 10.63 -23.79
CA ASN A 56 -15.47 12.03 -24.12
C ASN A 56 -14.50 13.01 -23.46
N ALA A 57 -13.47 12.52 -22.80
CA ALA A 57 -12.48 13.37 -22.15
C ALA A 57 -11.87 14.38 -23.12
N ASP A 58 -11.43 15.53 -22.60
CA ASP A 58 -10.79 16.62 -23.35
C ASP A 58 -11.70 17.26 -24.42
N GLY A 59 -13.02 17.22 -24.23
CA GLY A 59 -13.96 17.80 -25.20
C GLY A 59 -14.02 17.05 -26.54
N ALA A 60 -13.73 15.75 -26.52
CA ALA A 60 -13.74 14.92 -27.72
C ALA A 60 -15.10 14.94 -28.41
N THR A 61 -15.10 15.02 -29.74
CA THR A 61 -16.32 14.88 -30.53
C THR A 61 -16.87 13.45 -30.44
N PRO A 62 -18.18 13.24 -30.68
CA PRO A 62 -18.76 11.90 -30.66
C PRO A 62 -18.05 10.88 -31.56
N GLU A 63 -17.55 11.35 -32.71
CA GLU A 63 -16.76 10.50 -33.63
C GLU A 63 -15.43 10.06 -33.02
N VAL A 64 -14.75 10.95 -32.32
CA VAL A 64 -13.49 10.64 -31.63
C VAL A 64 -13.75 9.69 -30.45
N ALA A 65 -14.81 9.93 -29.69
CA ALA A 65 -15.22 9.04 -28.61
C ALA A 65 -15.50 7.62 -29.10
N ALA A 66 -16.24 7.47 -30.18
CA ALA A 66 -16.54 6.17 -30.79
C ALA A 66 -15.26 5.46 -31.30
N LYS A 67 -14.31 6.19 -31.87
CA LYS A 67 -13.01 5.63 -32.29
C LYS A 67 -12.17 5.16 -31.09
N ARG A 68 -12.19 5.91 -29.98
CA ARG A 68 -11.50 5.53 -28.72
C ARG A 68 -12.10 4.24 -28.16
N GLU A 69 -13.41 4.14 -28.09
CA GLU A 69 -14.11 2.95 -27.59
C GLU A 69 -13.83 1.72 -28.47
N ALA A 70 -13.95 1.86 -29.78
CA ALA A 70 -13.63 0.78 -30.73
C ALA A 70 -12.17 0.32 -30.65
N ALA A 71 -11.24 1.24 -30.45
CA ALA A 71 -9.82 0.93 -30.26
C ALA A 71 -9.60 0.15 -28.95
N LEU A 72 -10.27 0.54 -27.87
CA LEU A 72 -10.15 -0.14 -26.58
C LEU A 72 -10.78 -1.54 -26.62
N GLU A 73 -11.91 -1.72 -27.33
CA GLU A 73 -12.50 -3.05 -27.58
C GLU A 73 -11.55 -3.97 -28.38
N LYS A 74 -10.87 -3.44 -29.37
CA LYS A 74 -9.87 -4.18 -30.13
C LYS A 74 -8.70 -4.58 -29.23
N LEU A 75 -8.24 -3.68 -28.36
CA LEU A 75 -7.17 -3.93 -27.40
C LEU A 75 -7.59 -5.02 -26.38
N LYS A 76 -8.83 -4.97 -25.89
CA LYS A 76 -9.42 -5.97 -24.98
C LYS A 76 -9.33 -7.38 -25.56
N LYS A 77 -9.70 -7.57 -26.83
CA LYS A 77 -9.61 -8.87 -27.50
C LYS A 77 -8.16 -9.38 -27.55
N GLY A 78 -7.22 -8.52 -27.91
CA GLY A 78 -5.79 -8.86 -27.91
C GLY A 78 -5.28 -9.20 -26.53
N TRP A 79 -5.70 -8.42 -25.52
CA TRP A 79 -5.36 -8.63 -24.10
C TRP A 79 -5.84 -9.99 -23.60
N GLN A 80 -7.11 -10.31 -23.81
CA GLN A 80 -7.71 -11.59 -23.43
C GLN A 80 -7.01 -12.80 -24.06
N SER A 81 -6.56 -12.68 -25.30
CA SER A 81 -5.78 -13.72 -25.95
C SER A 81 -4.37 -13.87 -25.39
N LYS A 82 -3.72 -12.74 -25.12
CA LYS A 82 -2.33 -12.68 -24.69
C LYS A 82 -2.13 -13.13 -23.23
N PHE A 83 -3.08 -12.81 -22.35
CA PHE A 83 -2.99 -13.01 -20.91
C PHE A 83 -4.04 -14.00 -20.39
N LYS A 84 -4.34 -15.03 -21.16
CA LYS A 84 -5.45 -15.94 -20.87
C LYS A 84 -5.32 -16.62 -19.51
N GLN A 85 -4.16 -17.22 -19.21
CA GLN A 85 -3.94 -17.92 -17.94
C GLN A 85 -3.93 -16.95 -16.75
N CYS A 86 -3.33 -15.78 -16.91
CA CYS A 86 -3.36 -14.73 -15.90
C CYS A 86 -4.78 -14.26 -15.58
N LEU A 87 -5.62 -14.10 -16.60
CA LEU A 87 -7.01 -13.68 -16.42
C LEU A 87 -7.86 -14.77 -15.76
N ASP A 88 -7.71 -16.03 -16.17
CA ASP A 88 -8.38 -17.18 -15.56
C ASP A 88 -7.99 -17.30 -14.07
N PHE A 89 -6.69 -17.24 -13.77
CA PHE A 89 -6.16 -17.22 -12.41
C PHE A 89 -6.72 -16.04 -11.57
N GLY A 90 -6.70 -14.83 -12.14
CA GLY A 90 -7.21 -13.64 -11.46
C GLY A 90 -8.71 -13.71 -11.19
N ALA A 91 -9.49 -14.28 -12.10
CA ALA A 91 -10.93 -14.48 -11.93
C ALA A 91 -11.22 -15.45 -10.77
N GLU A 92 -10.52 -16.57 -10.69
CA GLU A 92 -10.63 -17.50 -9.58
C GLU A 92 -10.19 -16.87 -8.26
N LEU A 93 -9.05 -16.20 -8.25
CA LEU A 93 -8.49 -15.57 -7.05
C LEU A 93 -9.44 -14.52 -6.44
N LYS A 94 -10.14 -13.75 -7.26
CA LYS A 94 -11.14 -12.75 -6.82
C LYS A 94 -12.33 -13.38 -6.08
N THR A 95 -12.60 -14.66 -6.28
CA THR A 95 -13.67 -15.36 -5.54
C THR A 95 -13.21 -15.86 -4.18
N LEU A 96 -11.92 -16.08 -4.00
CA LEU A 96 -11.32 -16.72 -2.84
C LEU A 96 -10.68 -15.72 -1.86
N ILE A 97 -10.12 -14.63 -2.35
CA ILE A 97 -9.38 -13.64 -1.54
C ILE A 97 -10.13 -12.30 -1.54
N SER A 98 -10.64 -11.89 -0.37
CA SER A 98 -11.36 -10.62 -0.20
C SER A 98 -10.49 -9.41 -0.51
N ASP A 99 -9.20 -9.44 -0.18
CA ASP A 99 -8.26 -8.34 -0.35
C ASP A 99 -8.03 -7.98 -1.82
N VAL A 100 -8.05 -8.97 -2.71
CA VAL A 100 -7.90 -8.74 -4.16
C VAL A 100 -9.03 -7.85 -4.69
N ARG A 101 -10.27 -8.09 -4.25
CA ARG A 101 -11.43 -7.24 -4.62
C ARG A 101 -11.31 -5.83 -4.03
N PHE A 102 -10.84 -5.73 -2.81
CA PHE A 102 -10.62 -4.43 -2.16
C PHE A 102 -9.55 -3.63 -2.90
N THR A 103 -8.40 -4.23 -3.16
CA THR A 103 -7.27 -3.59 -3.82
C THR A 103 -7.61 -3.14 -5.23
N SER A 104 -8.21 -4.01 -6.03
CA SER A 104 -8.59 -3.68 -7.41
C SER A 104 -9.65 -2.57 -7.49
N GLY A 105 -10.50 -2.45 -6.47
CA GLY A 105 -11.56 -1.43 -6.43
C GLY A 105 -11.16 -0.07 -5.87
N ARG A 106 -10.07 0.02 -5.09
CA ARG A 106 -9.79 1.22 -4.28
C ARG A 106 -8.39 1.81 -4.40
N CYS A 107 -7.40 1.01 -4.79
CA CYS A 107 -6.00 1.45 -4.78
C CYS A 107 -5.50 1.98 -6.12
N PHE A 108 -6.27 1.85 -7.19
CA PHE A 108 -5.89 2.28 -8.53
C PHE A 108 -6.42 3.67 -8.88
N PRO A 109 -5.92 4.28 -9.98
CA PRO A 109 -6.38 5.60 -10.44
C PRO A 109 -7.89 5.69 -10.64
N PRO A 110 -8.46 6.90 -10.67
CA PRO A 110 -9.92 7.11 -10.72
C PRO A 110 -10.63 6.52 -11.95
N PHE A 111 -9.87 6.21 -13.00
CA PHE A 111 -10.36 5.54 -14.20
C PHE A 111 -10.29 3.99 -14.15
N ASN A 112 -9.92 3.40 -13.01
CA ASN A 112 -9.69 1.97 -12.88
C ASN A 112 -10.91 1.12 -13.24
N LYS A 113 -12.13 1.58 -12.93
CA LYS A 113 -13.36 0.86 -13.25
C LYS A 113 -13.47 0.60 -14.75
N VAL A 114 -13.20 1.64 -15.56
CA VAL A 114 -13.25 1.54 -17.01
C VAL A 114 -12.09 0.67 -17.53
N VAL A 115 -10.87 0.91 -17.05
CA VAL A 115 -9.70 0.13 -17.47
C VAL A 115 -9.86 -1.34 -17.12
N ASN A 116 -10.32 -1.67 -15.92
CA ASN A 116 -10.50 -3.06 -15.49
C ASN A 116 -11.61 -3.81 -16.26
N GLU A 117 -12.59 -3.11 -16.81
CA GLU A 117 -13.59 -3.71 -17.68
C GLU A 117 -13.00 -4.19 -19.01
N TYR A 118 -12.01 -3.46 -19.51
CA TYR A 118 -11.37 -3.74 -20.81
C TYR A 118 -10.05 -4.48 -20.68
N LEU A 119 -9.25 -4.09 -19.70
CA LEU A 119 -7.87 -4.56 -19.50
C LEU A 119 -7.70 -4.97 -18.04
N ASP A 120 -8.21 -6.13 -17.65
CA ASP A 120 -7.97 -6.65 -16.30
C ASP A 120 -6.46 -6.80 -16.07
N PRO A 121 -5.88 -6.08 -15.09
CA PRO A 121 -4.45 -6.11 -14.82
C PRO A 121 -4.02 -7.35 -14.02
N SER A 122 -4.85 -8.37 -13.89
CA SER A 122 -4.48 -9.61 -13.21
C SER A 122 -3.24 -10.20 -13.86
N MET A 123 -2.16 -10.25 -13.10
CA MET A 123 -0.90 -10.81 -13.53
C MET A 123 -0.40 -11.80 -12.48
N ALA A 124 -0.19 -13.05 -12.88
CA ALA A 124 0.47 -14.05 -12.07
C ALA A 124 1.91 -14.22 -12.56
N LEU A 125 2.88 -14.04 -11.68
CA LEU A 125 4.29 -14.15 -12.04
C LEU A 125 4.77 -15.60 -11.99
N ALA A 126 5.47 -16.05 -13.04
CA ALA A 126 6.17 -17.31 -13.07
C ALA A 126 7.63 -17.17 -12.62
N LYS A 127 8.32 -16.14 -13.09
CA LYS A 127 9.74 -15.90 -12.77
C LYS A 127 10.16 -14.47 -13.12
N THR A 128 11.38 -14.14 -12.73
CA THR A 128 12.05 -12.89 -13.10
C THR A 128 13.35 -13.18 -13.86
N ASN A 129 13.77 -12.27 -14.72
CA ASN A 129 15.01 -12.36 -15.48
C ASN A 129 15.58 -10.95 -15.73
N GLY A 130 16.69 -10.61 -15.08
CA GLY A 130 17.23 -9.27 -15.12
C GLY A 130 16.19 -8.24 -14.65
N PRO A 131 15.88 -7.19 -15.43
CA PRO A 131 14.88 -6.18 -15.10
C PRO A 131 13.43 -6.63 -15.43
N ASN A 132 13.25 -7.81 -16.00
CA ASN A 132 11.97 -8.26 -16.51
C ASN A 132 11.26 -9.21 -15.55
N VAL A 133 9.96 -9.11 -15.52
CA VAL A 133 9.02 -10.08 -14.93
C VAL A 133 8.42 -10.92 -16.06
N ILE A 134 8.24 -12.20 -15.81
CA ILE A 134 7.65 -13.13 -16.77
C ILE A 134 6.41 -13.74 -16.12
N ASP A 135 5.27 -13.61 -16.78
CA ASP A 135 4.00 -14.13 -16.30
C ASP A 135 3.81 -15.62 -16.60
N ILE A 136 2.71 -16.20 -16.11
CA ILE A 136 2.37 -17.60 -16.34
C ILE A 136 1.95 -17.91 -17.78
N ASP A 137 1.59 -16.88 -18.56
CA ASP A 137 1.36 -17.01 -20.02
C ASP A 137 2.67 -16.96 -20.81
N GLY A 138 3.82 -16.69 -20.16
CA GLY A 138 5.14 -16.58 -20.77
C GLY A 138 5.46 -15.21 -21.35
N ASN A 139 4.63 -14.20 -21.11
CA ASN A 139 4.91 -12.84 -21.56
C ASN A 139 5.97 -12.20 -20.67
N SER A 140 6.90 -11.49 -21.30
CA SER A 140 7.93 -10.72 -20.60
C SER A 140 7.56 -9.23 -20.59
N ALA A 141 7.65 -8.60 -19.42
CA ALA A 141 7.46 -7.17 -19.24
C ALA A 141 8.60 -6.62 -18.38
N MET A 142 9.04 -5.39 -18.68
CA MET A 142 10.00 -4.69 -17.83
C MET A 142 9.29 -4.17 -16.57
N ASP A 143 9.85 -4.48 -15.40
CA ASP A 143 9.35 -3.92 -14.14
C ASP A 143 9.89 -2.49 -13.94
N ILE A 144 9.08 -1.52 -14.25
CA ILE A 144 9.38 -0.10 -14.05
C ILE A 144 8.99 0.40 -12.66
N SER A 145 8.27 -0.41 -11.89
CA SER A 145 7.82 -0.06 -10.54
C SER A 145 8.79 -0.47 -9.44
N GLY A 146 9.64 -1.46 -9.73
CA GLY A 146 10.57 -2.02 -8.75
C GLY A 146 9.87 -2.52 -7.49
N SER A 147 8.70 -3.14 -7.62
CA SER A 147 7.88 -3.59 -6.49
C SER A 147 7.61 -2.46 -5.48
N TYR A 148 7.08 -1.33 -5.96
CA TYR A 148 6.85 -0.11 -5.16
C TYR A 148 8.13 0.49 -4.56
N GLY A 149 9.28 0.35 -5.23
CA GLY A 149 10.57 0.85 -4.79
C GLY A 149 11.31 -0.05 -3.80
N VAL A 150 10.79 -1.21 -3.47
CA VAL A 150 11.47 -2.18 -2.58
C VAL A 150 12.62 -2.86 -3.30
N ASN A 151 12.49 -3.10 -4.60
CA ASN A 151 13.48 -3.81 -5.41
C ASN A 151 14.60 -2.87 -5.93
N VAL A 152 15.29 -2.20 -5.01
CA VAL A 152 16.34 -1.21 -5.34
C VAL A 152 17.54 -1.86 -6.01
N CYS A 153 17.92 -3.06 -5.58
CA CYS A 153 19.12 -3.76 -6.05
C CYS A 153 18.86 -4.63 -7.30
N GLY A 154 17.61 -4.73 -7.74
CA GLY A 154 17.22 -5.61 -8.84
C GLY A 154 17.05 -7.08 -8.43
N TYR A 155 16.31 -7.84 -9.24
CA TYR A 155 15.90 -9.21 -8.92
C TYR A 155 17.06 -10.18 -8.70
N GLU A 156 18.12 -10.08 -9.49
CA GLU A 156 19.25 -11.01 -9.39
C GLU A 156 20.02 -10.84 -8.08
N ALA A 157 20.21 -9.62 -7.61
CA ALA A 157 20.82 -9.36 -6.30
C ALA A 157 19.95 -9.92 -5.16
N TYR A 158 18.63 -9.71 -5.22
CA TYR A 158 17.72 -10.27 -4.20
C TYR A 158 17.67 -11.78 -4.19
N LYS A 159 17.77 -12.43 -5.35
CA LYS A 159 17.92 -13.91 -5.41
C LYS A 159 19.21 -14.37 -4.72
N GLY A 160 20.30 -13.62 -4.88
CA GLY A 160 21.54 -13.84 -4.15
C GLY A 160 21.32 -13.76 -2.63
N PHE A 161 20.74 -12.65 -2.15
CA PHE A 161 20.44 -12.45 -0.73
C PHE A 161 19.53 -13.53 -0.14
N ILE A 162 18.51 -13.98 -0.90
CA ILE A 162 17.64 -15.09 -0.49
C ILE A 162 18.44 -16.38 -0.35
N THR A 163 19.34 -16.66 -1.28
CA THR A 163 20.18 -17.88 -1.27
C THR A 163 21.13 -17.86 -0.07
N GLU A 164 21.78 -16.74 0.19
CA GLU A 164 22.67 -16.56 1.34
C GLU A 164 21.92 -16.66 2.67
N GLY A 165 20.78 -15.97 2.77
CA GLY A 165 19.91 -16.00 3.96
C GLY A 165 19.40 -17.40 4.25
N TRP A 166 18.99 -18.14 3.21
CA TRP A 166 18.57 -19.53 3.34
C TRP A 166 19.70 -20.43 3.80
N ALA A 167 20.89 -20.30 3.22
CA ALA A 167 22.06 -21.07 3.64
C ALA A 167 22.42 -20.83 5.12
N ALA A 168 22.26 -19.60 5.61
CA ALA A 168 22.52 -19.25 7.01
C ALA A 168 21.43 -19.77 7.97
N ALA A 169 20.19 -19.97 7.49
CA ALA A 169 19.05 -20.28 8.34
C ALA A 169 18.62 -21.77 8.32
N LYS A 170 18.88 -22.50 7.23
CA LYS A 170 18.32 -23.85 6.98
C LYS A 170 18.60 -24.88 8.10
N ASP A 171 19.79 -24.82 8.71
CA ASP A 171 20.19 -25.78 9.73
C ASP A 171 19.69 -25.40 11.14
N LYS A 172 19.15 -24.19 11.30
CA LYS A 172 18.58 -23.70 12.58
C LYS A 172 17.11 -24.08 12.75
N GLY A 173 16.42 -24.33 11.66
CA GLY A 173 14.99 -24.61 11.64
C GLY A 173 14.13 -23.41 12.08
N LEU A 174 12.89 -23.67 12.45
CA LEU A 174 11.94 -22.70 12.95
C LEU A 174 11.92 -22.73 14.47
N TYR A 175 12.16 -21.58 15.11
CA TYR A 175 12.06 -21.42 16.57
C TYR A 175 11.43 -20.07 16.92
N LEU A 176 10.81 -20.01 18.10
CA LEU A 176 10.16 -18.81 18.64
C LEU A 176 10.76 -18.46 19.99
N GLY A 177 10.79 -17.17 20.31
CA GLY A 177 11.21 -16.64 21.61
C GLY A 177 12.71 -16.47 21.81
N SER A 178 13.55 -17.16 21.05
CA SER A 178 14.99 -16.96 21.06
C SER A 178 15.43 -16.13 19.87
N LEU A 179 16.41 -15.25 20.07
CA LEU A 179 16.98 -14.44 18.99
C LEU A 179 18.24 -15.10 18.41
N ASP A 180 18.39 -15.05 17.12
CA ASP A 180 19.62 -15.43 16.44
C ASP A 180 20.69 -14.33 16.59
N LYS A 181 21.95 -14.71 16.61
CA LYS A 181 23.04 -13.73 16.67
C LYS A 181 23.06 -12.74 15.51
N THR A 182 22.59 -13.16 14.34
CA THR A 182 22.45 -12.29 13.16
C THR A 182 21.48 -11.13 13.41
N THR A 183 20.54 -11.27 14.35
CA THR A 183 19.67 -10.18 14.77
C THR A 183 20.46 -9.00 15.33
N LEU A 184 21.47 -9.28 16.16
CA LEU A 184 22.34 -8.23 16.71
C LEU A 184 23.18 -7.56 15.62
N GLU A 185 23.70 -8.34 14.69
CA GLU A 185 24.47 -7.84 13.54
C GLU A 185 23.61 -6.91 12.68
N ASN A 186 22.39 -7.33 12.35
CA ASN A 186 21.42 -6.53 11.59
C ASN A 186 21.03 -5.24 12.31
N ILE A 187 20.79 -5.30 13.63
CA ILE A 187 20.47 -4.10 14.43
C ILE A 187 21.62 -3.09 14.36
N LYS A 188 22.86 -3.54 14.52
CA LYS A 188 24.02 -2.65 14.45
C LYS A 188 24.17 -1.97 13.09
N MET A 189 23.99 -2.73 11.99
CA MET A 189 24.02 -2.16 10.64
C MET A 189 22.88 -1.14 10.43
N ILE A 190 21.67 -1.43 10.90
CA ILE A 190 20.54 -0.49 10.81
C ILE A 190 20.80 0.77 11.64
N GLN A 191 21.37 0.64 12.84
CA GLN A 191 21.74 1.77 13.68
C GLN A 191 22.80 2.65 13.00
N GLU A 192 23.81 2.03 12.38
CA GLU A 192 24.86 2.74 11.66
C GLU A 192 24.28 3.55 10.48
N VAL A 193 23.45 2.93 9.65
CA VAL A 193 22.85 3.59 8.48
C VAL A 193 21.82 4.65 8.87
N SER A 194 21.00 4.39 9.89
CA SER A 194 19.89 5.26 10.29
C SER A 194 20.27 6.35 11.29
N GLY A 195 21.38 6.16 12.04
CA GLY A 195 21.74 7.00 13.17
C GLY A 195 20.78 6.92 14.36
N GLN A 196 19.87 5.95 14.38
CA GLN A 196 18.90 5.79 15.47
C GLN A 196 19.43 4.86 16.55
N PRO A 197 19.21 5.16 17.85
CA PRO A 197 19.76 4.35 18.96
C PRO A 197 19.00 3.04 19.18
N GLU A 198 17.77 2.93 18.70
CA GLU A 198 16.90 1.77 18.91
C GLU A 198 16.27 1.33 17.58
N VAL A 199 16.10 0.01 17.43
CA VAL A 199 15.49 -0.63 16.26
C VAL A 199 14.41 -1.57 16.74
N SER A 200 13.25 -1.55 16.08
CA SER A 200 12.19 -2.53 16.29
C SER A 200 11.76 -3.14 14.96
N PHE A 201 11.43 -4.42 14.99
CA PHE A 201 10.95 -5.16 13.82
C PHE A 201 9.45 -5.37 13.90
N HIS A 202 8.77 -5.15 12.79
CA HIS A 202 7.31 -5.28 12.68
C HIS A 202 6.95 -6.08 11.43
N MET A 203 5.83 -6.80 11.49
CA MET A 203 5.36 -7.62 10.38
C MET A 203 4.78 -6.81 9.22
N SER A 204 4.44 -5.54 9.46
CA SER A 204 3.90 -4.65 8.44
C SER A 204 4.30 -3.19 8.68
N GLY A 205 4.32 -2.39 7.61
CA GLY A 205 4.54 -0.95 7.72
C GLY A 205 3.48 -0.24 8.57
N THR A 206 2.24 -0.73 8.58
CA THR A 206 1.17 -0.20 9.42
C THR A 206 1.46 -0.37 10.91
N GLU A 207 1.98 -1.53 11.30
CA GLU A 207 2.42 -1.77 12.69
C GLU A 207 3.61 -0.90 13.05
N ALA A 208 4.61 -0.80 12.17
CA ALA A 208 5.78 0.04 12.36
C ALA A 208 5.39 1.51 12.59
N VAL A 209 4.49 2.04 11.76
CA VAL A 209 3.98 3.41 11.91
C VAL A 209 3.19 3.60 13.20
N ARG A 210 2.38 2.62 13.60
CA ARG A 210 1.64 2.68 14.89
C ARG A 210 2.56 2.61 16.10
N ALA A 211 3.64 1.85 16.02
CA ALA A 211 4.63 1.73 17.08
C ALA A 211 5.57 2.95 17.17
N SER A 212 5.77 3.64 16.04
CA SER A 212 6.68 4.79 15.91
C SER A 212 6.31 6.03 16.75
N PRO A 213 5.05 6.42 16.97
CA PRO A 213 4.75 7.58 17.80
C PRO A 213 4.73 7.21 19.28
N LEU A 214 5.90 6.96 19.87
CA LEU A 214 6.04 7.20 21.29
C LEU A 214 5.97 8.71 21.52
N PRO A 215 5.14 9.17 22.49
CA PRO A 215 5.04 10.59 22.79
C PRO A 215 6.43 11.19 23.02
N ALA A 216 6.64 12.38 22.47
CA ALA A 216 7.93 13.09 22.50
C ALA A 216 8.53 13.31 23.92
N GLY A 217 7.86 12.88 24.98
CA GLY A 217 8.29 12.95 26.36
C GLY A 217 9.14 11.77 26.87
N ARG A 218 9.35 10.72 26.07
CA ARG A 218 10.18 9.57 26.47
C ARG A 218 11.41 9.36 25.60
N ARG A 219 11.90 10.37 24.92
CA ARG A 219 13.23 10.31 24.36
C ARG A 219 14.22 10.33 25.54
N ARG A 220 14.62 9.16 26.02
CA ARG A 220 15.88 9.07 26.72
C ARG A 220 16.93 9.48 25.67
N SER A 221 17.59 10.60 25.91
CA SER A 221 18.76 10.97 25.15
C SER A 221 19.81 9.87 25.34
N ALA A 222 19.82 8.90 24.42
CA ALA A 222 20.94 8.00 24.34
C ALA A 222 22.18 8.84 24.00
N PRO A 223 23.31 8.60 24.65
CA PRO A 223 24.56 9.25 24.28
C PRO A 223 24.87 8.90 22.80
N PRO A 224 25.46 9.81 22.04
CA PRO A 224 25.84 9.55 20.66
C PRO A 224 26.74 8.30 20.61
N PRO A 225 26.61 7.46 19.59
CA PRO A 225 27.48 6.30 19.43
C PRO A 225 28.95 6.75 19.41
N PRO A 226 29.86 5.93 19.94
CA PRO A 226 31.30 6.25 19.89
C PRO A 226 31.74 6.37 18.42
N PRO A 227 32.73 7.25 18.15
CA PRO A 227 33.24 7.41 16.79
C PRO A 227 33.80 6.07 16.30
N LEU A 228 33.53 5.78 15.01
CA LEU A 228 34.05 4.60 14.32
C LEU A 228 35.57 4.58 14.42
N PRO A 229 36.22 3.40 14.64
CA PRO A 229 37.63 3.29 14.55
C PRO A 229 38.14 3.70 13.17
N PRO A 230 39.31 4.34 13.07
CA PRO A 230 39.89 4.70 11.77
C PRO A 230 40.09 3.45 10.91
N ALA A 231 39.79 3.61 9.59
CA ALA A 231 39.92 2.55 8.60
C ALA A 231 41.36 2.06 8.42
#